data_5fd0b9e6112442195f5754cfa347cdde
#
_entry.id   5fd0b9e6112442195f5754cfa347cdde
#
_cell.length_a   1.000
_cell.length_b   1.000
_cell.length_c   1.000
_cell.angle_alpha   90.00
_cell.angle_beta   90.00
_cell.angle_gamma   90.00
#
_symmetry.space_group_name_H-M   'P 1'
#
loop_
_entity.id
_entity.type
_entity.pdbx_description
1 polymer ?
#
loop_
_entity_poly.entity_id
_entity_poly.type
_entity_poly.pdbx_seq_one_letter_code
_entity_poly.pdbx_strand_id
1 'polypeptide(L)'
;MRNIQQALEEHKAAVLKKYPEDKLLGVFLYGSQNYGTSTENSDVDTKAILIPSFGDLILREPVSKEIRLANNEHCEVKDIRELVKMFKKQNINFLEILYTDYCWVNPFYKEVWEDTFIKNRDKIVYYDVNKTIQSICGQAINTIKQDPLNGKKISNGFRLYYFLADYTNGKPYRECIKQPQEKLDFLTELKLQESLPDSTKADELLAAFTQIKGLDVTMDDEAKHIHNIAEVSMEIGLRRLIRLYDDFWSIHSDSGRML
;
A
#
# COMPACT_ATOMS: atom_id res chain seq x y z
N MET A 1 -14.34 17.10 -8.04
CA MET A 1 -13.46 16.09 -7.41
C MET A 1 -14.33 15.06 -6.71
N ARG A 2 -14.05 13.76 -6.85
CA ARG A 2 -14.77 12.64 -6.21
C ARG A 2 -14.68 12.77 -4.68
N ASN A 3 -15.79 12.55 -3.97
CA ASN A 3 -15.79 12.50 -2.51
C ASN A 3 -15.15 11.17 -2.04
N ILE A 4 -13.99 11.24 -1.40
CA ILE A 4 -13.20 10.07 -0.99
C ILE A 4 -13.95 9.23 0.06
N GLN A 5 -14.63 9.88 1.01
CA GLN A 5 -15.36 9.15 2.05
C GLN A 5 -16.53 8.36 1.46
N GLN A 6 -17.26 8.95 0.52
CA GLN A 6 -18.32 8.26 -0.19
C GLN A 6 -17.77 7.09 -1.03
N ALA A 7 -16.64 7.28 -1.71
CA ALA A 7 -15.99 6.22 -2.46
C ALA A 7 -15.56 5.05 -1.57
N LEU A 8 -15.01 5.32 -0.39
CA LEU A 8 -14.66 4.28 0.60
C LEU A 8 -15.88 3.44 1.00
N GLU A 9 -17.03 4.07 1.27
CA GLU A 9 -18.25 3.34 1.63
C GLU A 9 -18.78 2.49 0.45
N GLU A 10 -18.71 3.00 -0.78
CA GLU A 10 -19.11 2.26 -1.98
C GLU A 10 -18.19 1.06 -2.23
N HIS A 11 -16.86 1.23 -2.06
CA HIS A 11 -15.88 0.16 -2.18
C HIS A 11 -16.07 -0.90 -1.10
N LYS A 12 -16.28 -0.48 0.17
CA LYS A 12 -16.63 -1.38 1.27
C LYS A 12 -17.88 -2.19 0.94
N ALA A 13 -18.95 -1.53 0.50
CA ALA A 13 -20.18 -2.22 0.12
C ALA A 13 -19.97 -3.22 -1.02
N ALA A 14 -19.10 -2.92 -1.98
CA ALA A 14 -18.76 -3.85 -3.07
C ALA A 14 -17.98 -5.08 -2.56
N VAL A 15 -17.09 -4.89 -1.58
CA VAL A 15 -16.38 -6.00 -0.91
C VAL A 15 -17.35 -6.88 -0.12
N LEU A 16 -18.26 -6.27 0.65
CA LEU A 16 -19.24 -6.99 1.49
C LEU A 16 -20.26 -7.81 0.70
N LYS A 17 -20.46 -7.51 -0.60
CA LYS A 17 -21.25 -8.39 -1.50
C LYS A 17 -20.56 -9.72 -1.80
N LYS A 18 -19.25 -9.83 -1.58
CA LYS A 18 -18.44 -11.02 -1.93
C LYS A 18 -17.82 -11.71 -0.72
N TYR A 19 -17.61 -10.97 0.36
CA TYR A 19 -16.94 -11.46 1.56
C TYR A 19 -17.74 -11.02 2.80
N PRO A 20 -17.87 -11.87 3.81
CA PRO A 20 -18.55 -11.51 5.06
C PRO A 20 -17.77 -10.43 5.83
N GLU A 21 -18.50 -9.59 6.57
CA GLU A 21 -17.93 -8.42 7.25
C GLU A 21 -16.91 -8.80 8.33
N ASP A 22 -17.13 -9.91 9.00
CA ASP A 22 -16.22 -10.46 10.00
C ASP A 22 -14.85 -10.88 9.44
N LYS A 23 -14.75 -11.17 8.13
CA LYS A 23 -13.46 -11.37 7.44
C LYS A 23 -12.79 -10.07 7.03
N LEU A 24 -13.47 -8.94 7.01
CA LEU A 24 -12.93 -7.68 6.53
C LEU A 24 -12.23 -6.93 7.65
N LEU A 25 -10.88 -6.88 7.60
CA LEU A 25 -10.08 -6.02 8.49
C LEU A 25 -10.33 -4.55 8.25
N GLY A 26 -10.33 -4.13 6.99
CA GLY A 26 -10.52 -2.73 6.64
C GLY A 26 -10.42 -2.45 5.15
N VAL A 27 -10.78 -1.21 4.80
CA VAL A 27 -10.64 -0.64 3.45
C VAL A 27 -9.82 0.64 3.56
N PHE A 28 -8.76 0.74 2.77
CA PHE A 28 -7.74 1.78 2.87
C PHE A 28 -7.56 2.47 1.53
N LEU A 29 -7.57 3.80 1.52
CA LEU A 29 -7.22 4.60 0.35
C LEU A 29 -5.74 4.40 0.00
N TYR A 30 -5.42 4.31 -1.28
CA TYR A 30 -4.05 4.39 -1.80
C TYR A 30 -4.02 5.12 -3.15
N GLY A 31 -2.83 5.33 -3.70
CA GLY A 31 -2.68 5.92 -5.02
C GLY A 31 -2.72 7.45 -5.03
N SER A 32 -3.05 8.04 -6.18
CA SER A 32 -2.89 9.48 -6.44
C SER A 32 -3.65 10.39 -5.47
N GLN A 33 -4.80 9.94 -4.97
CA GLN A 33 -5.57 10.65 -3.95
C GLN A 33 -4.82 10.72 -2.61
N ASN A 34 -4.07 9.66 -2.28
CA ASN A 34 -3.34 9.59 -1.01
C ASN A 34 -2.09 10.47 -1.00
N TYR A 35 -1.40 10.63 -2.13
CA TYR A 35 -0.19 11.48 -2.20
C TYR A 35 -0.39 12.85 -2.85
N GLY A 36 -1.63 13.22 -3.19
CA GLY A 36 -1.97 14.58 -3.60
C GLY A 36 -1.70 14.91 -5.08
N THR A 37 -1.48 13.91 -5.96
CA THR A 37 -1.34 14.10 -7.41
C THR A 37 -2.61 13.76 -8.18
N SER A 38 -3.76 13.75 -7.49
CA SER A 38 -5.06 13.51 -8.13
C SER A 38 -5.49 14.71 -8.97
N THR A 39 -6.13 14.42 -10.09
CA THR A 39 -6.82 15.39 -10.97
C THR A 39 -8.34 15.19 -10.85
N GLU A 40 -9.12 16.05 -11.49
CA GLU A 40 -10.60 15.91 -11.49
C GLU A 40 -11.07 14.56 -12.04
N ASN A 41 -10.29 13.98 -12.97
CA ASN A 41 -10.57 12.70 -13.62
C ASN A 41 -9.86 11.50 -12.97
N SER A 42 -9.22 11.71 -11.80
CA SER A 42 -8.53 10.63 -11.11
C SER A 42 -9.52 9.73 -10.39
N ASP A 43 -9.36 8.43 -10.60
CA ASP A 43 -10.09 7.39 -9.90
C ASP A 43 -9.76 7.38 -8.40
N VAL A 44 -10.62 6.81 -7.59
CA VAL A 44 -10.34 6.48 -6.19
C VAL A 44 -9.98 5.01 -6.12
N ASP A 45 -8.75 4.72 -5.73
CA ASP A 45 -8.24 3.36 -5.57
C ASP A 45 -8.21 2.97 -4.08
N THR A 46 -8.67 1.76 -3.77
CA THR A 46 -8.63 1.25 -2.39
C THR A 46 -8.07 -0.16 -2.30
N LYS A 47 -7.55 -0.50 -1.12
CA LYS A 47 -7.19 -1.87 -0.75
C LYS A 47 -8.11 -2.34 0.37
N ALA A 48 -8.76 -3.48 0.16
CA ALA A 48 -9.51 -4.19 1.18
C ALA A 48 -8.68 -5.36 1.70
N ILE A 49 -8.52 -5.46 3.00
CA ILE A 49 -7.70 -6.50 3.63
C ILE A 49 -8.62 -7.49 4.35
N LEU A 50 -8.46 -8.77 4.01
CA LEU A 50 -9.21 -9.86 4.58
C LEU A 50 -8.40 -10.65 5.60
N ILE A 51 -9.06 -11.11 6.66
CA ILE A 51 -8.50 -12.05 7.63
C ILE A 51 -8.94 -13.46 7.22
N PRO A 52 -8.00 -14.40 6.98
CA PRO A 52 -8.31 -15.79 6.68
C PRO A 52 -8.71 -16.53 7.97
N SER A 53 -9.63 -17.48 7.85
CA SER A 53 -9.85 -18.49 8.90
C SER A 53 -8.66 -19.45 8.97
N PHE A 54 -8.58 -20.22 10.05
CA PHE A 54 -7.61 -21.33 10.16
C PHE A 54 -7.78 -22.35 9.02
N GLY A 55 -9.03 -22.63 8.65
CA GLY A 55 -9.32 -23.48 7.48
C GLY A 55 -8.82 -22.90 6.16
N ASP A 56 -8.93 -21.56 5.97
CA ASP A 56 -8.38 -20.90 4.78
C ASP A 56 -6.84 -20.97 4.75
N LEU A 57 -6.18 -20.95 5.92
CA LEU A 57 -4.72 -21.09 6.00
C LEU A 57 -4.22 -22.44 5.52
N ILE A 58 -4.97 -23.49 5.82
CA ILE A 58 -4.58 -24.87 5.50
C ILE A 58 -5.00 -25.26 4.08
N LEU A 59 -6.21 -24.86 3.67
CA LEU A 59 -6.87 -25.41 2.49
C LEU A 59 -6.91 -24.49 1.29
N ARG A 60 -6.55 -23.20 1.44
CA ARG A 60 -6.72 -22.19 0.40
C ARG A 60 -5.49 -21.32 0.19
N GLU A 61 -5.28 -20.99 -1.07
CA GLU A 61 -4.33 -19.94 -1.42
C GLU A 61 -4.79 -18.56 -0.90
N PRO A 62 -3.84 -17.65 -0.57
CA PRO A 62 -4.18 -16.30 -0.16
C PRO A 62 -5.03 -15.57 -1.21
N VAL A 63 -6.05 -14.86 -0.76
CA VAL A 63 -6.89 -14.05 -1.64
C VAL A 63 -6.07 -12.91 -2.23
N SER A 64 -6.10 -12.81 -3.56
CA SER A 64 -5.52 -11.71 -4.33
C SER A 64 -6.43 -11.44 -5.53
N LYS A 65 -7.40 -10.54 -5.39
CA LYS A 65 -8.43 -10.25 -6.37
C LYS A 65 -8.60 -8.75 -6.55
N GLU A 66 -9.20 -8.34 -7.66
CA GLU A 66 -9.64 -6.98 -7.94
C GLU A 66 -11.16 -6.94 -8.07
N ILE A 67 -11.78 -5.95 -7.48
CA ILE A 67 -13.20 -5.62 -7.67
C ILE A 67 -13.24 -4.31 -8.43
N ARG A 68 -13.82 -4.34 -9.64
CA ARG A 68 -14.14 -3.14 -10.41
C ARG A 68 -15.54 -2.68 -10.09
N LEU A 69 -15.67 -1.40 -9.79
CA LEU A 69 -16.95 -0.73 -9.60
C LEU A 69 -17.50 -0.25 -10.95
N ALA A 70 -18.80 0.09 -11.00
CA ALA A 70 -19.47 0.53 -12.23
C ALA A 70 -18.87 1.83 -12.82
N ASN A 71 -18.24 2.65 -11.98
CA ASN A 71 -17.55 3.89 -12.35
C ASN A 71 -16.07 3.68 -12.74
N ASN A 72 -15.64 2.45 -12.97
CA ASN A 72 -14.27 2.02 -13.25
C ASN A 72 -13.27 2.19 -12.09
N GLU A 73 -13.69 2.62 -10.90
CA GLU A 73 -12.84 2.62 -9.72
C GLU A 73 -12.47 1.19 -9.31
N HIS A 74 -11.33 1.03 -8.63
CA HIS A 74 -10.77 -0.28 -8.31
C HIS A 74 -10.63 -0.47 -6.80
N CYS A 75 -11.06 -1.65 -6.33
CA CYS A 75 -10.76 -2.12 -4.99
C CYS A 75 -9.92 -3.40 -5.07
N GLU A 76 -8.67 -3.32 -4.67
CA GLU A 76 -7.76 -4.45 -4.61
C GLU A 76 -7.98 -5.21 -3.30
N VAL A 77 -8.46 -6.46 -3.38
CA VAL A 77 -8.75 -7.31 -2.22
C VAL A 77 -7.59 -8.25 -1.97
N LYS A 78 -7.00 -8.16 -0.79
CA LYS A 78 -5.84 -8.96 -0.36
C LYS A 78 -6.08 -9.64 0.99
N ASP A 79 -5.58 -10.83 1.10
CA ASP A 79 -5.41 -11.52 2.38
C ASP A 79 -4.31 -10.85 3.21
N ILE A 80 -4.45 -10.82 4.53
CA ILE A 80 -3.46 -10.23 5.44
C ILE A 80 -2.06 -10.86 5.28
N ARG A 81 -1.98 -12.13 4.88
CA ARG A 81 -0.70 -12.80 4.58
C ARG A 81 0.03 -12.13 3.41
N GLU A 82 -0.72 -11.78 2.35
CA GLU A 82 -0.17 -11.05 1.21
C GLU A 82 0.20 -9.61 1.59
N LEU A 83 -0.58 -8.95 2.45
CA LEU A 83 -0.22 -7.63 2.96
C LEU A 83 1.12 -7.66 3.70
N VAL A 84 1.30 -8.56 4.66
CA VAL A 84 2.55 -8.71 5.42
C VAL A 84 3.71 -9.06 4.49
N LYS A 85 3.49 -9.92 3.50
CA LYS A 85 4.49 -10.24 2.48
C LYS A 85 4.88 -9.01 1.64
N MET A 86 3.93 -8.12 1.30
CA MET A 86 4.22 -6.87 0.59
C MET A 86 4.97 -5.87 1.49
N PHE A 87 4.66 -5.81 2.78
CA PHE A 87 5.44 -5.02 3.73
C PHE A 87 6.89 -5.51 3.81
N LYS A 88 7.13 -6.82 3.93
CA LYS A 88 8.49 -7.41 3.92
C LYS A 88 9.23 -7.21 2.60
N LYS A 89 8.52 -7.05 1.49
CA LYS A 89 9.07 -6.67 0.18
C LYS A 89 9.28 -5.16 0.03
N GLN A 90 8.92 -4.38 1.02
CA GLN A 90 8.96 -2.93 0.99
C GLN A 90 8.25 -2.33 -0.23
N ASN A 91 7.07 -2.89 -0.56
CA ASN A 91 6.27 -2.39 -1.66
C ASN A 91 5.55 -1.10 -1.25
N ILE A 92 5.95 0.03 -1.84
CA ILE A 92 5.44 1.36 -1.50
C ILE A 92 3.92 1.48 -1.63
N ASN A 93 3.30 0.83 -2.63
CA ASN A 93 1.85 0.88 -2.85
C ASN A 93 1.05 0.13 -1.75
N PHE A 94 1.73 -0.67 -0.92
CA PHE A 94 1.15 -1.31 0.25
C PHE A 94 1.53 -0.59 1.53
N LEU A 95 2.78 -0.13 1.65
CA LEU A 95 3.24 0.59 2.85
C LEU A 95 2.48 1.90 3.06
N GLU A 96 2.07 2.58 2.00
CA GLU A 96 1.33 3.84 2.09
C GLU A 96 -0.01 3.74 2.83
N ILE A 97 -0.64 2.54 2.90
CA ILE A 97 -1.90 2.36 3.65
C ILE A 97 -1.72 2.55 5.16
N LEU A 98 -0.50 2.42 5.68
CA LEU A 98 -0.18 2.69 7.09
C LEU A 98 -0.20 4.19 7.43
N TYR A 99 -0.23 5.06 6.41
CA TYR A 99 -0.16 6.52 6.53
C TYR A 99 -1.35 7.23 5.88
N THR A 100 -2.32 6.49 5.33
CA THR A 100 -3.51 7.12 4.76
C THR A 100 -4.40 7.73 5.84
N ASP A 101 -4.93 8.91 5.55
CA ASP A 101 -5.91 9.59 6.42
C ASP A 101 -7.34 9.09 6.12
N TYR A 102 -7.53 8.31 5.07
CA TYR A 102 -8.82 7.80 4.61
C TYR A 102 -8.86 6.29 4.66
N CYS A 103 -9.46 5.76 5.70
CA CYS A 103 -9.67 4.33 5.86
C CYS A 103 -10.93 4.04 6.68
N TRP A 104 -11.46 2.86 6.48
CA TRP A 104 -12.38 2.22 7.41
C TRP A 104 -11.71 0.96 7.96
N VAL A 105 -11.62 0.85 9.27
CA VAL A 105 -11.12 -0.35 9.95
C VAL A 105 -12.25 -0.95 10.75
N ASN A 106 -12.46 -2.26 10.60
CA ASN A 106 -13.47 -2.98 11.36
C ASN A 106 -13.22 -2.81 12.87
N PRO A 107 -14.19 -2.31 13.65
CA PRO A 107 -14.05 -2.08 15.08
C PRO A 107 -13.54 -3.31 15.86
N PHE A 108 -13.91 -4.51 15.40
CA PHE A 108 -13.47 -5.78 16.00
C PHE A 108 -11.95 -6.00 15.94
N TYR A 109 -11.28 -5.55 14.85
CA TYR A 109 -9.84 -5.71 14.65
C TYR A 109 -9.03 -4.46 14.99
N LYS A 110 -9.71 -3.34 15.25
CA LYS A 110 -9.08 -2.01 15.33
C LYS A 110 -7.94 -1.96 16.35
N GLU A 111 -8.15 -2.46 17.56
CA GLU A 111 -7.14 -2.45 18.61
C GLU A 111 -5.87 -3.22 18.18
N VAL A 112 -6.03 -4.42 17.62
CA VAL A 112 -4.89 -5.23 17.17
C VAL A 112 -4.18 -4.55 16.01
N TRP A 113 -4.93 -3.96 15.05
CA TRP A 113 -4.36 -3.22 13.93
C TRP A 113 -3.53 -2.01 14.41
N GLU A 114 -4.08 -1.21 15.31
CA GLU A 114 -3.40 -0.05 15.87
C GLU A 114 -2.16 -0.43 16.67
N ASP A 115 -2.26 -1.41 17.56
CA ASP A 115 -1.15 -1.79 18.44
C ASP A 115 0.03 -2.42 17.69
N THR A 116 -0.25 -3.21 16.67
CA THR A 116 0.80 -4.00 16.01
C THR A 116 1.33 -3.36 14.74
N PHE A 117 0.47 -2.72 13.94
CA PHE A 117 0.89 -2.14 12.66
C PHE A 117 1.04 -0.62 12.73
N ILE A 118 0.05 0.12 13.25
CA ILE A 118 0.10 1.58 13.22
C ILE A 118 1.13 2.14 14.19
N LYS A 119 1.21 1.62 15.43
CA LYS A 119 2.25 2.05 16.41
C LYS A 119 3.68 1.70 15.95
N ASN A 120 3.86 0.71 15.10
CA ASN A 120 5.16 0.28 14.59
C ASN A 120 5.39 0.66 13.11
N ARG A 121 4.51 1.47 12.51
CA ARG A 121 4.57 1.79 11.08
C ARG A 121 5.91 2.35 10.64
N ASP A 122 6.51 3.25 11.45
CA ASP A 122 7.81 3.85 11.11
C ASP A 122 8.94 2.80 11.06
N LYS A 123 8.87 1.76 11.89
CA LYS A 123 9.80 0.63 11.81
C LYS A 123 9.51 -0.30 10.63
N ILE A 124 8.23 -0.52 10.33
CA ILE A 124 7.81 -1.35 9.20
C ILE A 124 8.24 -0.76 7.86
N VAL A 125 8.13 0.56 7.68
CA VAL A 125 8.52 1.22 6.44
C VAL A 125 10.04 1.36 6.27
N TYR A 126 10.79 1.27 7.36
CA TYR A 126 12.26 1.20 7.35
C TYR A 126 12.78 -0.22 7.64
N TYR A 127 11.94 -1.25 7.46
CA TYR A 127 12.28 -2.66 7.67
C TYR A 127 13.54 -3.10 6.92
N ASP A 128 13.69 -2.65 5.67
CA ASP A 128 14.84 -2.99 4.83
C ASP A 128 15.02 -1.92 3.75
N VAL A 129 15.94 -0.99 4.00
CA VAL A 129 16.20 0.16 3.11
C VAL A 129 16.64 -0.30 1.72
N ASN A 130 17.47 -1.35 1.62
CA ASN A 130 17.90 -1.88 0.33
C ASN A 130 16.72 -2.43 -0.48
N LYS A 131 15.82 -3.19 0.16
CA LYS A 131 14.59 -3.66 -0.50
C LYS A 131 13.70 -2.51 -0.93
N THR A 132 13.60 -1.44 -0.13
CA THR A 132 12.85 -0.24 -0.50
C THR A 132 13.42 0.38 -1.77
N ILE A 133 14.73 0.61 -1.82
CA ILE A 133 15.44 1.12 -3.00
C ILE A 133 15.18 0.23 -4.22
N GLN A 134 15.39 -1.08 -4.09
CA GLN A 134 15.19 -2.05 -5.17
C GLN A 134 13.73 -2.08 -5.66
N SER A 135 12.76 -2.06 -4.74
CA SER A 135 11.33 -2.06 -5.04
C SER A 135 10.92 -0.81 -5.81
N ILE A 136 11.34 0.38 -5.34
CA ILE A 136 11.01 1.66 -5.97
C ILE A 136 11.68 1.79 -7.34
N CYS A 137 12.97 1.51 -7.43
CA CYS A 137 13.70 1.56 -8.70
C CYS A 137 13.10 0.57 -9.71
N GLY A 138 12.77 -0.65 -9.28
CA GLY A 138 12.12 -1.64 -10.13
C GLY A 138 10.76 -1.16 -10.65
N GLN A 139 9.93 -0.60 -9.79
CA GLN A 139 8.62 -0.06 -10.16
C GLN A 139 8.76 1.12 -11.13
N ALA A 140 9.66 2.07 -10.86
CA ALA A 140 9.89 3.23 -11.70
C ALA A 140 10.38 2.82 -13.10
N ILE A 141 11.42 2.00 -13.17
CA ILE A 141 11.99 1.50 -14.44
C ILE A 141 10.92 0.76 -15.26
N ASN A 142 10.15 -0.13 -14.63
CA ASN A 142 9.09 -0.86 -15.31
C ASN A 142 7.99 0.08 -15.84
N THR A 143 7.61 1.11 -15.06
CA THR A 143 6.58 2.07 -15.48
C THR A 143 7.05 2.92 -16.66
N ILE A 144 8.29 3.43 -16.61
CA ILE A 144 8.84 4.29 -17.66
C ILE A 144 9.06 3.53 -18.97
N LYS A 145 9.43 2.24 -18.89
CA LYS A 145 9.65 1.39 -20.07
C LYS A 145 8.36 0.91 -20.76
N GLN A 146 7.18 1.14 -20.17
CA GLN A 146 5.93 0.76 -20.82
C GLN A 146 5.59 1.66 -22.00
N ASP A 147 5.22 1.08 -23.13
CA ASP A 147 4.76 1.77 -24.33
C ASP A 147 3.21 1.80 -24.39
N PRO A 148 2.58 2.90 -24.83
CA PRO A 148 3.17 4.22 -25.10
C PRO A 148 3.57 4.97 -23.80
N LEU A 149 4.68 5.68 -23.88
CA LEU A 149 5.12 6.58 -22.81
C LEU A 149 4.24 7.84 -22.79
N ASN A 150 3.76 8.22 -21.62
CA ASN A 150 2.92 9.41 -21.44
C ASN A 150 3.27 10.17 -20.15
N GLY A 151 2.69 11.36 -19.99
CA GLY A 151 2.93 12.23 -18.85
C GLY A 151 2.61 11.58 -17.51
N LYS A 152 1.56 10.74 -17.40
CA LYS A 152 1.21 10.00 -16.18
C LYS A 152 2.35 9.09 -15.73
N LYS A 153 3.01 8.39 -16.66
CA LYS A 153 4.13 7.48 -16.34
C LYS A 153 5.37 8.23 -15.90
N ILE A 154 5.70 9.36 -16.56
CA ILE A 154 6.83 10.20 -16.18
C ILE A 154 6.57 10.92 -14.87
N SER A 155 5.38 11.47 -14.65
CA SER A 155 4.97 12.04 -13.37
C SER A 155 5.16 11.04 -12.22
N ASN A 156 4.74 9.78 -12.42
CA ASN A 156 4.97 8.73 -11.43
C ASN A 156 6.46 8.42 -11.23
N GLY A 157 7.26 8.45 -12.29
CA GLY A 157 8.72 8.32 -12.20
C GLY A 157 9.34 9.42 -11.32
N PHE A 158 9.02 10.70 -11.58
CA PHE A 158 9.50 11.81 -10.75
C PHE A 158 9.00 11.73 -9.30
N ARG A 159 7.74 11.32 -9.08
CA ARG A 159 7.21 11.10 -7.73
C ARG A 159 8.04 10.07 -6.96
N LEU A 160 8.36 8.95 -7.60
CA LEU A 160 9.17 7.89 -7.00
C LEU A 160 10.63 8.36 -6.77
N TYR A 161 11.17 9.18 -7.65
CA TYR A 161 12.50 9.77 -7.47
C TYR A 161 12.52 10.72 -6.25
N TYR A 162 11.55 11.62 -6.13
CA TYR A 162 11.45 12.53 -4.98
C TYR A 162 11.22 11.76 -3.67
N PHE A 163 10.35 10.75 -3.71
CA PHE A 163 10.15 9.86 -2.56
C PHE A 163 11.48 9.24 -2.13
N LEU A 164 12.21 8.65 -3.05
CA LEU A 164 13.45 7.94 -2.76
C LEU A 164 14.53 8.88 -2.22
N ALA A 165 14.65 10.09 -2.79
CA ALA A 165 15.57 11.10 -2.30
C ALA A 165 15.25 11.52 -0.85
N ASP A 166 13.98 11.74 -0.53
CA ASP A 166 13.56 12.11 0.82
C ASP A 166 13.71 10.94 1.80
N TYR A 167 13.36 9.71 1.39
CA TYR A 167 13.47 8.49 2.17
C TYR A 167 14.91 8.15 2.55
N THR A 168 15.85 8.21 1.61
CA THR A 168 17.28 7.92 1.85
C THR A 168 17.96 9.01 2.68
N ASN A 169 17.38 10.21 2.74
CA ASN A 169 17.81 11.28 3.65
C ASN A 169 17.17 11.20 5.04
N GLY A 170 16.43 10.11 5.35
CA GLY A 170 15.85 9.87 6.67
C GLY A 170 14.66 10.75 7.04
N LYS A 171 13.99 11.36 6.04
CA LYS A 171 12.77 12.13 6.32
C LYS A 171 11.65 11.22 6.82
N PRO A 172 10.73 11.73 7.67
CA PRO A 172 9.54 11.00 8.06
C PRO A 172 8.79 10.45 6.85
N TYR A 173 8.39 9.18 6.88
CA TYR A 173 7.80 8.49 5.73
C TYR A 173 6.55 9.21 5.17
N ARG A 174 5.76 9.85 6.05
CA ARG A 174 4.61 10.67 5.62
C ARG A 174 5.04 11.83 4.72
N GLU A 175 6.18 12.44 4.98
CA GLU A 175 6.72 13.54 4.17
C GLU A 175 7.29 13.01 2.84
N CYS A 176 7.82 11.79 2.83
CA CYS A 176 8.24 11.13 1.59
C CYS A 176 7.04 10.86 0.66
N ILE A 177 5.87 10.50 1.21
CA ILE A 177 4.64 10.27 0.44
C ILE A 177 4.05 11.60 -0.06
N LYS A 178 3.87 12.58 0.84
CA LYS A 178 3.23 13.87 0.57
C LYS A 178 4.29 14.92 0.27
N GLN A 179 4.59 15.11 -1.00
CA GLN A 179 5.56 16.10 -1.43
C GLN A 179 5.07 17.54 -1.21
N PRO A 180 5.96 18.54 -1.09
CA PRO A 180 5.60 19.96 -1.05
C PRO A 180 4.78 20.37 -2.28
N GLN A 181 3.94 21.40 -2.13
CA GLN A 181 2.98 21.83 -3.15
C GLN A 181 3.63 22.13 -4.50
N GLU A 182 4.80 22.78 -4.52
CA GLU A 182 5.55 23.08 -5.74
C GLU A 182 5.86 21.80 -6.55
N LYS A 183 6.29 20.72 -5.88
CA LYS A 183 6.54 19.44 -6.54
C LYS A 183 5.24 18.79 -6.99
N LEU A 184 4.15 18.91 -6.20
CA LEU A 184 2.84 18.36 -6.57
C LEU A 184 2.28 19.06 -7.82
N ASP A 185 2.44 20.38 -7.94
CA ASP A 185 2.00 21.15 -9.11
C ASP A 185 2.75 20.68 -10.35
N PHE A 186 4.08 20.55 -10.28
CA PHE A 186 4.90 20.00 -11.35
C PHE A 186 4.48 18.56 -11.75
N LEU A 187 4.25 17.69 -10.78
CA LEU A 187 3.82 16.31 -11.03
C LEU A 187 2.44 16.26 -11.68
N THR A 188 1.54 17.14 -11.28
CA THR A 188 0.17 17.22 -11.80
C THR A 188 0.19 17.77 -13.22
N GLU A 189 0.97 18.81 -13.50
CA GLU A 189 1.16 19.35 -14.84
C GLU A 189 1.71 18.29 -15.81
N LEU A 190 2.75 17.56 -15.40
CA LEU A 190 3.27 16.43 -16.19
C LEU A 190 2.22 15.36 -16.43
N LYS A 191 1.44 15.02 -15.42
CA LYS A 191 0.41 13.96 -15.51
C LYS A 191 -0.66 14.27 -16.56
N LEU A 192 -0.96 15.54 -16.78
CA LEU A 192 -1.98 15.98 -17.75
C LEU A 192 -1.49 15.96 -19.21
N GLN A 193 -0.18 15.78 -19.45
CA GLN A 193 0.36 15.68 -20.80
C GLN A 193 0.02 14.31 -21.41
N GLU A 194 -0.77 14.29 -22.47
CA GLU A 194 -1.16 13.06 -23.18
C GLU A 194 0.02 12.41 -23.91
N SER A 195 0.92 13.23 -24.49
CA SER A 195 2.14 12.78 -25.13
C SER A 195 3.32 13.62 -24.64
N LEU A 196 4.49 13.02 -24.59
CA LEU A 196 5.72 13.72 -24.26
C LEU A 196 6.39 14.12 -25.58
N PRO A 197 6.70 15.43 -25.76
CA PRO A 197 7.36 15.89 -26.98
C PRO A 197 8.83 15.41 -27.06
N ASP A 198 9.39 14.95 -25.93
CA ASP A 198 10.80 14.55 -25.85
C ASP A 198 10.96 13.41 -24.82
N SER A 199 11.73 12.38 -25.19
CA SER A 199 12.07 11.25 -24.31
C SER A 199 13.17 11.56 -23.29
N THR A 200 13.86 12.70 -23.41
CA THR A 200 15.04 13.06 -22.59
C THR A 200 14.77 12.89 -21.08
N LYS A 201 13.64 13.38 -20.59
CA LYS A 201 13.27 13.23 -19.16
C LYS A 201 13.11 11.77 -18.76
N ALA A 202 12.61 10.91 -19.65
CA ALA A 202 12.47 9.49 -19.40
C ALA A 202 13.84 8.81 -19.34
N ASP A 203 14.73 9.16 -20.25
CA ASP A 203 16.08 8.61 -20.32
C ASP A 203 16.92 9.02 -19.11
N GLU A 204 16.82 10.27 -18.67
CA GLU A 204 17.45 10.78 -17.45
C GLU A 204 16.95 10.04 -16.20
N LEU A 205 15.64 9.84 -16.05
CA LEU A 205 15.07 9.09 -14.94
C LEU A 205 15.52 7.63 -14.98
N LEU A 206 15.52 6.99 -16.15
CA LEU A 206 15.97 5.60 -16.30
C LEU A 206 17.45 5.45 -15.91
N ALA A 207 18.31 6.38 -16.33
CA ALA A 207 19.70 6.40 -15.94
C ALA A 207 19.88 6.55 -14.44
N ALA A 208 19.17 7.52 -13.81
CA ALA A 208 19.21 7.76 -12.38
C ALA A 208 18.75 6.53 -11.59
N PHE A 209 17.60 5.93 -11.92
CA PHE A 209 17.12 4.74 -11.22
C PHE A 209 18.01 3.52 -11.41
N THR A 210 18.64 3.36 -12.58
CA THR A 210 19.57 2.28 -12.85
C THR A 210 20.83 2.42 -11.99
N GLN A 211 21.35 3.65 -11.85
CA GLN A 211 22.49 3.94 -10.99
C GLN A 211 22.15 3.71 -9.51
N ILE A 212 21.04 4.25 -9.03
CA ILE A 212 20.59 4.12 -7.62
C ILE A 212 20.35 2.64 -7.28
N LYS A 213 19.77 1.88 -8.20
CA LYS A 213 19.52 0.44 -8.02
C LYS A 213 20.78 -0.37 -7.84
N GLY A 214 21.91 0.09 -8.37
CA GLY A 214 23.22 -0.53 -8.21
C GLY A 214 23.91 -0.24 -6.87
N LEU A 215 23.35 0.67 -6.05
CA LEU A 215 23.90 0.97 -4.73
C LEU A 215 23.49 -0.12 -3.73
N ASP A 216 24.45 -0.51 -2.91
CA ASP A 216 24.22 -1.38 -1.75
C ASP A 216 24.44 -0.58 -0.47
N VAL A 217 23.40 -0.51 0.37
CA VAL A 217 23.43 0.20 1.64
C VAL A 217 23.64 -0.83 2.74
N THR A 218 24.79 -0.78 3.39
CA THR A 218 25.10 -1.66 4.51
C THR A 218 24.21 -1.34 5.70
N MET A 219 23.52 -2.33 6.22
CA MET A 219 22.73 -2.18 7.44
C MET A 219 23.65 -2.08 8.66
N ASP A 220 23.62 -0.96 9.34
CA ASP A 220 24.24 -0.78 10.64
C ASP A 220 23.44 -1.48 11.76
N ASP A 221 23.87 -1.36 13.01
CA ASP A 221 23.22 -2.04 14.12
C ASP A 221 21.85 -1.43 14.48
N GLU A 222 21.66 -0.13 14.23
CA GLU A 222 20.35 0.52 14.39
C GLU A 222 19.35 0.02 13.34
N ALA A 223 19.75 -0.07 12.08
CA ALA A 223 18.91 -0.62 11.01
C ALA A 223 18.55 -2.09 11.27
N LYS A 224 19.49 -2.91 11.78
CA LYS A 224 19.20 -4.30 12.19
C LYS A 224 18.22 -4.35 13.35
N HIS A 225 18.33 -3.44 14.31
CA HIS A 225 17.39 -3.35 15.44
C HIS A 225 15.97 -2.98 14.96
N ILE A 226 15.84 -1.98 14.08
CA ILE A 226 14.57 -1.59 13.46
C ILE A 226 13.97 -2.77 12.70
N HIS A 227 14.77 -3.47 11.89
CA HIS A 227 14.38 -4.66 11.15
C HIS A 227 13.76 -5.72 12.07
N ASN A 228 14.44 -6.07 13.15
CA ASN A 228 13.98 -7.10 14.09
C ASN A 228 12.67 -6.71 14.78
N ILE A 229 12.51 -5.44 15.19
CA ILE A 229 11.26 -4.98 15.81
C ILE A 229 10.11 -5.03 14.79
N ALA A 230 10.34 -4.59 13.57
CA ALA A 230 9.34 -4.60 12.52
C ALA A 230 8.91 -6.04 12.17
N GLU A 231 9.86 -6.97 12.06
CA GLU A 231 9.61 -8.41 11.81
C GLU A 231 8.70 -9.00 12.88
N VAL A 232 9.08 -8.80 14.16
CA VAL A 232 8.31 -9.30 15.31
C VAL A 232 6.92 -8.66 15.37
N SER A 233 6.81 -7.36 15.12
CA SER A 233 5.52 -6.66 15.14
C SER A 233 4.56 -7.17 14.07
N MET A 234 5.05 -7.36 12.83
CA MET A 234 4.26 -7.91 11.73
C MET A 234 3.81 -9.35 12.02
N GLU A 235 4.69 -10.18 12.58
CA GLU A 235 4.39 -11.57 12.92
C GLU A 235 3.36 -11.67 14.06
N ILE A 236 3.53 -10.89 15.13
CA ILE A 236 2.58 -10.82 16.23
C ILE A 236 1.22 -10.31 15.73
N GLY A 237 1.20 -9.26 14.91
CA GLY A 237 -0.01 -8.70 14.36
C GLY A 237 -0.78 -9.73 13.51
N LEU A 238 -0.08 -10.42 12.63
CA LEU A 238 -0.67 -11.47 11.80
C LEU A 238 -1.29 -12.58 12.66
N ARG A 239 -0.54 -13.10 13.64
CA ARG A 239 -1.01 -14.17 14.54
C ARG A 239 -2.22 -13.72 15.37
N ARG A 240 -2.18 -12.52 15.95
CA ARG A 240 -3.29 -11.98 16.75
C ARG A 240 -4.57 -11.77 15.95
N LEU A 241 -4.47 -11.23 14.74
CA LEU A 241 -5.62 -11.01 13.85
C LEU A 241 -6.29 -12.34 13.45
N ILE A 242 -5.50 -13.34 13.04
CA ILE A 242 -6.02 -14.64 12.67
C ILE A 242 -6.68 -15.34 13.87
N ARG A 243 -6.02 -15.34 15.02
CA ARG A 243 -6.56 -15.95 16.24
C ARG A 243 -7.85 -15.27 16.70
N LEU A 244 -7.89 -13.94 16.64
CA LEU A 244 -9.10 -13.19 17.02
C LEU A 244 -10.31 -13.58 16.16
N TYR A 245 -10.09 -13.81 14.86
CA TYR A 245 -11.12 -14.27 13.96
C TYR A 245 -11.58 -15.72 14.29
N ASP A 246 -10.66 -16.64 14.53
CA ASP A 246 -10.98 -18.03 14.83
C ASP A 246 -11.68 -18.17 16.20
N ASP A 247 -11.25 -17.43 17.22
CA ASP A 247 -11.88 -17.43 18.54
C ASP A 247 -13.33 -16.93 18.46
N PHE A 248 -13.59 -15.89 17.65
CA PHE A 248 -14.93 -15.37 17.42
C PHE A 248 -15.85 -16.44 16.79
N TRP A 249 -15.38 -17.15 15.78
CA TRP A 249 -16.18 -18.17 15.10
C TRP A 249 -16.38 -19.43 15.93
N SER A 250 -15.42 -19.87 16.73
CA SER A 250 -15.59 -21.03 17.62
C SER A 250 -16.73 -20.81 18.62
N ILE A 251 -16.84 -19.60 19.19
CA ILE A 251 -17.91 -19.25 20.14
C ILE A 251 -19.29 -19.22 19.46
N HIS A 252 -19.37 -18.69 18.23
CA HIS A 252 -20.66 -18.51 17.53
C HIS A 252 -21.13 -19.78 16.79
N SER A 253 -20.22 -20.67 16.40
CA SER A 253 -20.59 -21.96 15.79
C SER A 253 -21.15 -22.95 16.79
N ASP A 254 -20.73 -22.90 18.05
CA ASP A 254 -21.26 -23.75 19.11
C ASP A 254 -22.65 -23.31 19.58
N SER A 255 -22.97 -22.01 19.50
CA SER A 255 -24.31 -21.50 19.81
C SER A 255 -25.37 -21.84 18.75
N GLY A 256 -24.97 -22.21 17.54
CA GLY A 256 -25.87 -22.62 16.45
C GLY A 256 -26.16 -24.14 16.38
N ARG A 257 -25.55 -24.95 17.22
CA ARG A 257 -25.79 -26.39 17.28
C ARG A 257 -26.82 -26.82 18.35
N MET A 258 -27.47 -25.88 18.99
CA MET A 258 -28.56 -26.14 19.94
C MET A 258 -29.96 -25.79 19.39
N LEU A 259 -30.20 -25.98 18.11
CA LEU A 259 -31.56 -25.98 17.54
C LEU A 259 -31.77 -27.17 16.66
#